data_44fc457a06f73ca95097c42eabc6f7da
#
_entry.id   44fc457a06f73ca95097c42eabc6f7da
#
_cell.length_a   1.000
_cell.length_b   1.000
_cell.length_c   1.000
_cell.angle_alpha   90.00
_cell.angle_beta   90.00
_cell.angle_gamma   90.00
#
_symmetry.space_group_name_H-M   'P 1'
#
loop_
_entity.id
_entity.type
_entity.pdbx_description
1 polymer ?
#
loop_
_entity_poly.entity_id
_entity_poly.type
_entity_poly.pdbx_seq_one_letter_code
_entity_poly.pdbx_strand_id
1 'polypeptide(L)'
;NINVRIWDFAGHTVTHAVHQFFLSERCLYIIVYDGRTEERNRLEYWLNHMKNYGGDSKAIILVNRRDQHSVEIPINFLKEQYPIAGVYTFSIEDDKTELEGFRNDVADYINNNPSWENQEIPTNYYHVKDELENFFAKGEEGKSREHITRDEFNKIAVKYGVENKEELLKDLHFLGVSLWYKDMEEFDTLVLNPEWISQGV
;
A
#
# COMPACT_ATOMS: atom_id res chain seq x y z
N ASN A 1 14.48 -9.81 -9.95
CA ASN A 1 13.13 -9.31 -10.26
C ASN A 1 12.44 -8.95 -8.95
N ILE A 2 11.94 -7.74 -8.85
CA ILE A 2 11.13 -7.26 -7.71
C ILE A 2 9.66 -7.33 -8.14
N ASN A 3 8.83 -7.98 -7.34
CA ASN A 3 7.37 -7.96 -7.51
C ASN A 3 6.81 -6.78 -6.74
N VAL A 4 6.11 -5.89 -7.43
CA VAL A 4 5.46 -4.72 -6.84
C VAL A 4 3.96 -4.94 -6.79
N ARG A 5 3.36 -4.75 -5.64
CA ARG A 5 1.90 -4.68 -5.48
C ARG A 5 1.49 -3.21 -5.41
N ILE A 6 0.51 -2.85 -6.21
CA ILE A 6 -0.02 -1.49 -6.26
C ILE A 6 -1.44 -1.52 -5.69
N TRP A 7 -1.67 -0.68 -4.70
CA TRP A 7 -2.99 -0.45 -4.13
C TRP A 7 -3.45 0.95 -4.52
N ASP A 8 -4.56 1.04 -5.23
CA ASP A 8 -5.16 2.29 -5.66
C ASP A 8 -6.37 2.62 -4.75
N PHE A 9 -6.32 3.78 -4.11
CA PHE A 9 -7.33 4.23 -3.17
C PHE A 9 -8.10 5.41 -3.73
N ALA A 10 -9.42 5.28 -3.77
CA ALA A 10 -10.28 6.38 -4.15
C ALA A 10 -10.22 7.53 -3.12
N GLY A 11 -10.07 8.76 -3.60
CA GLY A 11 -9.95 9.96 -2.76
C GLY A 11 -11.25 10.44 -2.11
N HIS A 12 -12.31 9.63 -2.08
CA HIS A 12 -13.59 10.01 -1.48
C HIS A 12 -13.55 9.99 0.05
N THR A 13 -14.17 10.99 0.68
CA THR A 13 -14.19 11.16 2.14
C THR A 13 -14.79 9.99 2.90
N VAL A 14 -15.74 9.27 2.30
CA VAL A 14 -16.39 8.10 2.91
C VAL A 14 -15.40 6.95 3.13
N THR A 15 -14.39 6.81 2.29
CA THR A 15 -13.39 5.74 2.37
C THR A 15 -12.19 6.08 3.27
N HIS A 16 -12.09 7.31 3.79
CA HIS A 16 -10.94 7.74 4.60
C HIS A 16 -10.72 6.90 5.86
N ALA A 17 -11.80 6.50 6.53
CA ALA A 17 -11.70 5.66 7.73
C ALA A 17 -11.11 4.27 7.43
N VAL A 18 -11.25 3.81 6.18
CA VAL A 18 -10.78 2.49 5.75
C VAL A 18 -9.31 2.56 5.32
N HIS A 19 -8.84 3.69 4.80
CA HIS A 19 -7.48 3.82 4.27
C HIS A 19 -6.38 3.55 5.31
N GLN A 20 -6.63 3.87 6.58
CA GLN A 20 -5.67 3.58 7.65
C GLN A 20 -5.31 2.08 7.73
N PHE A 21 -6.22 1.19 7.33
CA PHE A 21 -5.99 -0.26 7.31
C PHE A 21 -5.03 -0.73 6.23
N PHE A 22 -4.70 0.13 5.27
CA PHE A 22 -3.81 -0.19 4.16
C PHE A 22 -2.46 0.51 4.28
N LEU A 23 -2.32 1.44 5.22
CA LEU A 23 -1.06 2.11 5.47
C LEU A 23 -0.16 1.17 6.25
N SER A 24 0.97 0.80 5.68
CA SER A 24 1.94 -0.08 6.29
C SER A 24 3.36 0.45 6.13
N GLU A 25 4.24 -0.03 6.96
CA GLU A 25 5.68 0.19 6.81
C GLU A 25 6.20 -0.48 5.54
N ARG A 26 7.34 -0.01 5.02
CA ARG A 26 8.00 -0.56 3.83
C ARG A 26 7.20 -0.38 2.53
N CYS A 27 6.48 0.71 2.44
CA CYS A 27 5.76 1.12 1.25
C CYS A 27 6.38 2.37 0.61
N LEU A 28 6.12 2.57 -0.67
CA LEU A 28 6.27 3.86 -1.32
C LEU A 28 4.86 4.41 -1.56
N TYR A 29 4.56 5.53 -0.93
CA TYR A 29 3.27 6.20 -1.09
C TYR A 29 3.33 7.18 -2.24
N ILE A 30 2.37 7.11 -3.16
CA ILE A 30 2.21 8.09 -4.23
C ILE A 30 0.92 8.85 -3.96
N ILE A 31 1.05 10.12 -3.54
CA ILE A 31 -0.09 10.99 -3.29
C ILE A 31 -0.37 11.76 -4.56
N VAL A 32 -1.46 11.41 -5.24
CA VAL A 32 -1.91 12.12 -6.43
C VAL A 32 -2.74 13.33 -6.02
N TYR A 33 -2.28 14.50 -6.39
CA TYR A 33 -2.91 15.78 -6.11
C TYR A 33 -3.50 16.38 -7.38
N ASP A 34 -4.80 16.69 -7.37
CA ASP A 34 -5.44 17.40 -8.48
C ASP A 34 -5.12 18.89 -8.37
N GLY A 35 -4.28 19.41 -9.28
CA GLY A 35 -3.86 20.80 -9.30
C GLY A 35 -4.97 21.83 -9.52
N ARG A 36 -6.21 21.39 -9.79
CA ARG A 36 -7.37 22.28 -9.99
C ARG A 36 -8.10 22.60 -8.67
N THR A 37 -7.86 21.84 -7.63
CA THR A 37 -8.55 22.00 -6.35
C THR A 37 -7.61 22.57 -5.30
N GLU A 38 -8.00 23.68 -4.66
CA GLU A 38 -7.21 24.30 -3.56
C GLU A 38 -7.30 23.51 -2.23
N GLU A 39 -7.65 22.25 -2.26
CA GLU A 39 -7.81 21.43 -1.05
C GLU A 39 -6.46 21.06 -0.43
N ARG A 40 -5.68 22.08 0.00
CA ARG A 40 -4.42 21.90 0.73
C ARG A 40 -4.57 20.98 1.95
N ASN A 41 -5.73 21.02 2.59
CA ASN A 41 -6.03 20.20 3.76
C ASN A 41 -5.98 18.70 3.48
N ARG A 42 -6.19 18.25 2.25
CA ARG A 42 -6.12 16.82 1.91
C ARG A 42 -4.69 16.33 1.76
N LEU A 43 -3.77 17.11 1.20
CA LEU A 43 -2.37 16.70 1.07
C LEU A 43 -1.73 16.51 2.45
N GLU A 44 -1.89 17.48 3.35
CA GLU A 44 -1.38 17.38 4.72
C GLU A 44 -2.09 16.24 5.50
N TYR A 45 -3.38 16.03 5.27
CA TYR A 45 -4.09 14.90 5.86
C TYR A 45 -3.45 13.57 5.50
N TRP A 46 -3.16 13.33 4.20
CA TRP A 46 -2.53 12.10 3.74
C TRP A 46 -1.10 11.95 4.23
N LEU A 47 -0.33 13.02 4.22
CA LEU A 47 1.04 13.03 4.75
C LEU A 47 1.07 12.73 6.25
N ASN A 48 0.13 13.25 7.03
CA ASN A 48 -0.02 12.94 8.45
C ASN A 48 -0.41 11.48 8.67
N HIS A 49 -1.35 10.94 7.88
CA HIS A 49 -1.73 9.53 7.96
C HIS A 49 -0.55 8.61 7.64
N MET A 50 0.17 8.89 6.57
CA MET A 50 1.36 8.15 6.22
C MET A 50 2.42 8.22 7.34
N LYS A 51 2.66 9.40 7.93
CA LYS A 51 3.61 9.58 9.02
C LYS A 51 3.21 8.79 10.27
N ASN A 52 1.92 8.68 10.56
CA ASN A 52 1.41 8.01 11.75
C ASN A 52 1.36 6.48 11.61
N TYR A 53 1.12 5.97 10.40
CA TYR A 53 0.88 4.54 10.17
C TYR A 53 1.90 3.88 9.23
N GLY A 54 2.62 4.66 8.42
CA GLY A 54 3.56 4.17 7.42
C GLY A 54 5.01 4.03 7.90
N GLY A 55 5.30 4.27 9.17
CA GLY A 55 6.66 4.20 9.71
C GLY A 55 7.64 5.10 8.96
N ASP A 56 8.78 4.52 8.55
CA ASP A 56 9.83 5.23 7.79
C ASP A 56 9.60 5.27 6.27
N SER A 57 8.41 4.85 5.83
CA SER A 57 8.02 4.87 4.42
C SER A 57 8.03 6.30 3.86
N LYS A 58 8.40 6.44 2.58
CA LYS A 58 8.47 7.74 1.94
C LYS A 58 7.28 8.00 1.04
N ALA A 59 6.97 9.29 0.83
CA ALA A 59 5.94 9.73 -0.11
C ALA A 59 6.56 10.36 -1.35
N ILE A 60 5.93 10.13 -2.49
CA ILE A 60 6.05 10.94 -3.69
C ILE A 60 4.76 11.72 -3.87
N ILE A 61 4.86 13.02 -4.10
CA ILE A 61 3.72 13.87 -4.43
C ILE A 61 3.68 14.03 -5.94
N LEU A 62 2.57 13.61 -6.55
CA LEU A 62 2.30 13.78 -7.96
C LEU A 62 1.20 14.81 -8.17
N VAL A 63 1.55 16.00 -8.66
CA VAL A 63 0.59 17.04 -9.00
C VAL A 63 0.16 16.84 -10.45
N ASN A 64 -1.06 16.37 -10.65
CA ASN A 64 -1.65 16.20 -11.97
C ASN A 64 -2.30 17.51 -12.43
N ARG A 65 -1.80 18.09 -13.52
CA ARG A 65 -2.34 19.30 -14.13
C ARG A 65 -3.11 18.94 -15.38
N ARG A 66 -4.42 19.15 -15.37
CA ARG A 66 -5.23 19.11 -16.61
C ARG A 66 -5.32 20.45 -17.30
N ASP A 67 -5.19 21.55 -16.56
CA ASP A 67 -5.31 22.92 -17.04
C ASP A 67 -4.15 23.77 -16.53
N GLN A 68 -3.97 24.94 -17.11
CA GLN A 68 -2.84 25.87 -16.88
C GLN A 68 -2.83 26.53 -15.48
N HIS A 69 -3.54 25.99 -14.50
CA HIS A 69 -3.54 26.53 -13.14
C HIS A 69 -2.34 25.98 -12.37
N SER A 70 -1.43 26.86 -11.98
CA SER A 70 -0.32 26.51 -11.11
C SER A 70 -0.79 26.55 -9.66
N VAL A 71 -0.82 25.38 -9.00
CA VAL A 71 -0.98 25.32 -7.54
C VAL A 71 0.39 25.44 -6.92
N GLU A 72 0.57 26.43 -6.05
CA GLU A 72 1.80 26.56 -5.25
C GLU A 72 1.69 25.66 -4.03
N ILE A 73 2.45 24.56 -4.03
CA ILE A 73 2.60 23.69 -2.87
C ILE A 73 3.88 24.14 -2.14
N PRO A 74 3.83 24.38 -0.82
CA PRO A 74 5.00 24.77 -0.03
C PRO A 74 5.93 23.57 0.20
N ILE A 75 6.56 23.10 -0.86
CA ILE A 75 7.33 21.84 -0.92
C ILE A 75 8.45 21.82 0.12
N ASN A 76 9.18 22.92 0.30
CA ASN A 76 10.29 23.00 1.25
C ASN A 76 9.80 22.81 2.69
N PHE A 77 8.69 23.45 3.05
CA PHE A 77 8.06 23.31 4.35
C PHE A 77 7.56 21.87 4.59
N LEU A 78 6.96 21.24 3.58
CA LEU A 78 6.49 19.86 3.68
C LEU A 78 7.65 18.87 3.81
N LYS A 79 8.76 19.07 3.09
CA LYS A 79 9.94 18.21 3.20
C LYS A 79 10.64 18.27 4.56
N GLU A 80 10.51 19.37 5.30
CA GLU A 80 11.02 19.48 6.67
C GLU A 80 10.20 18.64 7.66
N GLN A 81 8.93 18.43 7.39
CA GLN A 81 8.01 17.74 8.31
C GLN A 81 7.71 16.28 7.95
N TYR A 82 7.82 15.93 6.66
CA TYR A 82 7.43 14.63 6.15
C TYR A 82 8.54 13.99 5.30
N PRO A 83 8.65 12.67 5.28
CA PRO A 83 9.63 11.93 4.50
C PRO A 83 9.25 11.91 3.01
N ILE A 84 9.39 13.05 2.32
CA ILE A 84 9.06 13.19 0.90
C ILE A 84 10.28 12.85 0.05
N ALA A 85 10.18 11.80 -0.78
CA ALA A 85 11.21 11.36 -1.71
C ALA A 85 11.28 12.22 -2.96
N GLY A 86 10.13 12.67 -3.48
CA GLY A 86 10.07 13.47 -4.70
C GLY A 86 8.76 14.22 -4.86
N VAL A 87 8.77 15.24 -5.71
CA VAL A 87 7.57 15.98 -6.12
C VAL A 87 7.62 16.15 -7.63
N TYR A 88 6.56 15.72 -8.29
CA TYR A 88 6.42 15.76 -9.74
C TYR A 88 5.19 16.55 -10.12
N THR A 89 5.28 17.30 -11.19
CA THR A 89 4.17 18.12 -11.68
C THR A 89 4.08 17.97 -13.19
N PHE A 90 3.09 17.23 -13.66
CA PHE A 90 2.83 17.03 -15.08
C PHE A 90 1.37 16.63 -15.32
N SER A 91 0.94 16.71 -16.59
CA SER A 91 -0.35 16.17 -17.02
C SER A 91 -0.15 14.73 -17.49
N ILE A 92 -0.84 13.79 -16.86
CA ILE A 92 -0.76 12.35 -17.22
C ILE A 92 -1.22 12.12 -18.67
N GLU A 93 -2.12 12.96 -19.19
CA GLU A 93 -2.66 12.83 -20.54
C GLU A 93 -1.71 13.40 -21.61
N ASP A 94 -1.00 14.49 -21.29
CA ASP A 94 -0.27 15.30 -22.30
C ASP A 94 1.25 15.10 -22.23
N ASP A 95 1.80 14.86 -21.05
CA ASP A 95 3.25 14.88 -20.80
C ASP A 95 3.83 13.45 -20.72
N LYS A 96 3.88 12.73 -21.84
CA LYS A 96 4.37 11.34 -21.86
C LYS A 96 5.84 11.21 -21.44
N THR A 97 6.67 12.17 -21.78
CA THR A 97 8.10 12.16 -21.41
C THR A 97 8.29 12.32 -19.91
N GLU A 98 7.54 13.21 -19.28
CA GLU A 98 7.56 13.40 -17.82
C GLU A 98 7.02 12.17 -17.09
N LEU A 99 6.00 11.54 -17.65
CA LEU A 99 5.46 10.28 -17.10
C LEU A 99 6.49 9.15 -17.15
N GLU A 100 7.27 9.05 -18.24
CA GLU A 100 8.36 8.06 -18.33
C GLU A 100 9.48 8.37 -17.33
N GLY A 101 9.86 9.63 -17.18
CA GLY A 101 10.81 10.08 -16.17
C GLY A 101 10.36 9.69 -14.75
N PHE A 102 9.11 9.99 -14.43
CA PHE A 102 8.51 9.61 -13.15
C PHE A 102 8.54 8.08 -12.90
N ARG A 103 8.20 7.29 -13.92
CA ARG A 103 8.24 5.81 -13.81
C ARG A 103 9.64 5.29 -13.57
N ASN A 104 10.64 5.85 -14.22
CA ASN A 104 12.03 5.47 -14.02
C ASN A 104 12.49 5.81 -12.61
N ASP A 105 12.17 7.00 -12.10
CA ASP A 105 12.53 7.42 -10.74
C ASP A 105 11.86 6.57 -9.67
N VAL A 106 10.59 6.17 -9.88
CA VAL A 106 9.89 5.21 -9.00
C VAL A 106 10.58 3.85 -9.04
N ALA A 107 10.92 3.36 -10.23
CA ALA A 107 11.61 2.08 -10.39
C ALA A 107 13.00 2.11 -9.73
N ASP A 108 13.74 3.18 -9.91
CA ASP A 108 15.06 3.37 -9.29
C ASP A 108 14.95 3.47 -7.77
N TYR A 109 13.93 4.15 -7.24
CA TYR A 109 13.67 4.20 -5.82
C TYR A 109 13.41 2.80 -5.23
N ILE A 110 12.58 1.99 -5.92
CA ILE A 110 12.26 0.64 -5.50
C ILE A 110 13.50 -0.26 -5.58
N ASN A 111 14.26 -0.19 -6.67
CA ASN A 111 15.43 -1.04 -6.90
C ASN A 111 16.62 -0.72 -5.99
N ASN A 112 16.77 0.54 -5.58
CA ASN A 112 17.92 1.02 -4.81
C ASN A 112 17.59 1.30 -3.34
N ASN A 113 16.47 0.81 -2.83
CA ASN A 113 16.11 0.98 -1.42
C ASN A 113 16.72 -0.14 -0.56
N PRO A 114 17.76 0.15 0.25
CA PRO A 114 18.46 -0.88 1.02
C PRO A 114 17.57 -1.59 2.05
N SER A 115 16.52 -0.92 2.54
CA SER A 115 15.59 -1.50 3.52
C SER A 115 14.67 -2.55 2.92
N TRP A 116 14.59 -2.62 1.56
CA TRP A 116 13.78 -3.59 0.83
C TRP A 116 14.62 -4.72 0.22
N GLU A 117 15.95 -4.56 0.20
CA GLU A 117 16.87 -5.58 -0.26
C GLU A 117 17.09 -6.66 0.82
N ASN A 118 17.27 -7.90 0.35
CA ASN A 118 17.80 -9.01 1.14
C ASN A 118 17.05 -9.41 2.42
N GLN A 119 15.73 -9.23 2.48
CA GLN A 119 14.98 -9.91 3.53
C GLN A 119 14.88 -11.40 3.17
N GLU A 120 15.59 -12.24 3.90
CA GLU A 120 15.42 -13.69 3.80
C GLU A 120 14.06 -14.07 4.40
N ILE A 121 13.12 -14.38 3.54
CA ILE A 121 11.83 -14.91 3.95
C ILE A 121 11.94 -16.44 3.97
N PRO A 122 11.61 -17.12 5.07
CA PRO A 122 11.67 -18.57 5.14
C PRO A 122 10.83 -19.22 4.03
N THR A 123 11.35 -20.30 3.43
CA THR A 123 10.67 -20.98 2.30
C THR A 123 9.25 -21.43 2.65
N ASN A 124 9.01 -21.85 3.88
CA ASN A 124 7.67 -22.23 4.35
C ASN A 124 6.68 -21.07 4.35
N TYR A 125 7.13 -19.81 4.53
CA TYR A 125 6.30 -18.61 4.40
C TYR A 125 5.83 -18.40 2.96
N TYR A 126 6.69 -18.68 1.97
CA TYR A 126 6.29 -18.66 0.55
C TYR A 126 5.21 -19.67 0.24
N HIS A 127 5.29 -20.89 0.80
CA HIS A 127 4.24 -21.89 0.61
C HIS A 127 2.89 -21.45 1.18
N VAL A 128 2.89 -20.81 2.36
CA VAL A 128 1.66 -20.25 2.94
C VAL A 128 1.13 -19.12 2.06
N LYS A 129 2.00 -18.21 1.62
CA LYS A 129 1.65 -17.12 0.70
C LYS A 129 0.96 -17.65 -0.56
N ASP A 130 1.59 -18.62 -1.24
CA ASP A 130 1.06 -19.20 -2.48
C ASP A 130 -0.30 -19.90 -2.24
N GLU A 131 -0.48 -20.55 -1.09
CA GLU A 131 -1.77 -21.16 -0.75
C GLU A 131 -2.84 -20.08 -0.51
N LEU A 132 -2.53 -18.99 0.18
CA LEU A 132 -3.46 -17.88 0.39
C LEU A 132 -3.83 -17.19 -0.92
N GLU A 133 -2.88 -16.95 -1.81
CA GLU A 133 -3.16 -16.40 -3.15
C GLU A 133 -4.02 -17.36 -3.99
N ASN A 134 -3.84 -18.67 -3.85
CA ASN A 134 -4.70 -19.66 -4.48
C ASN A 134 -6.11 -19.68 -3.87
N PHE A 135 -6.26 -19.46 -2.57
CA PHE A 135 -7.58 -19.30 -1.92
C PHE A 135 -8.33 -18.11 -2.48
N PHE A 136 -7.65 -16.98 -2.63
CA PHE A 136 -8.22 -15.79 -3.25
C PHE A 136 -8.65 -16.05 -4.71
N ALA A 137 -7.79 -16.72 -5.50
CA ALA A 137 -8.03 -16.95 -6.92
C ALA A 137 -9.11 -18.03 -7.22
N LYS A 138 -9.27 -19.02 -6.32
CA LYS A 138 -10.09 -20.22 -6.55
C LYS A 138 -11.28 -20.35 -5.62
N GLY A 139 -11.86 -19.23 -5.15
CA GLY A 139 -13.03 -19.26 -4.30
C GLY A 139 -14.13 -20.21 -4.82
N GLU A 140 -14.95 -20.73 -3.93
CA GLU A 140 -16.03 -21.66 -4.25
C GLU A 140 -16.97 -21.06 -5.31
N GLU A 141 -17.41 -21.86 -6.27
CA GLU A 141 -18.31 -21.48 -7.37
C GLU A 141 -17.79 -20.37 -8.32
N GLY A 142 -16.46 -20.19 -8.44
CA GLY A 142 -15.89 -19.19 -9.35
C GLY A 142 -15.92 -17.76 -8.80
N LYS A 143 -16.25 -17.58 -7.51
CA LYS A 143 -16.09 -16.31 -6.82
C LYS A 143 -14.78 -16.31 -6.03
N SER A 144 -14.01 -15.23 -6.11
CA SER A 144 -12.81 -15.05 -5.30
C SER A 144 -13.18 -15.10 -3.81
N ARG A 145 -12.34 -15.76 -3.00
CA ARG A 145 -12.52 -15.79 -1.55
C ARG A 145 -11.79 -14.62 -0.92
N GLU A 146 -12.53 -13.65 -0.44
CA GLU A 146 -12.01 -12.35 -0.04
C GLU A 146 -11.38 -12.33 1.36
N HIS A 147 -11.72 -13.31 2.18
CA HIS A 147 -11.21 -13.45 3.54
C HIS A 147 -11.15 -14.90 4.00
N ILE A 148 -10.34 -15.15 5.02
CA ILE A 148 -10.27 -16.45 5.73
C ILE A 148 -10.33 -16.22 7.23
N THR A 149 -10.77 -17.24 7.97
CA THR A 149 -10.75 -17.20 9.43
C THR A 149 -9.32 -17.41 9.96
N ARG A 150 -9.08 -16.99 11.20
CA ARG A 150 -7.82 -17.24 11.92
C ARG A 150 -7.52 -18.75 12.03
N ASP A 151 -8.55 -19.56 12.25
CA ASP A 151 -8.40 -21.01 12.33
C ASP A 151 -7.95 -21.63 11.00
N GLU A 152 -8.50 -21.17 9.87
CA GLU A 152 -8.08 -21.63 8.56
C GLU A 152 -6.64 -21.25 8.29
N PHE A 153 -6.26 -20.00 8.56
CA PHE A 153 -4.88 -19.54 8.48
C PHE A 153 -3.95 -20.40 9.34
N ASN A 154 -4.34 -20.67 10.59
CA ASN A 154 -3.56 -21.48 11.51
C ASN A 154 -3.34 -22.91 10.98
N LYS A 155 -4.35 -23.50 10.35
CA LYS A 155 -4.25 -24.83 9.72
C LYS A 155 -3.24 -24.82 8.57
N ILE A 156 -3.29 -23.78 7.73
CA ILE A 156 -2.34 -23.60 6.62
C ILE A 156 -0.91 -23.42 7.16
N ALA A 157 -0.72 -22.55 8.16
CA ALA A 157 0.58 -22.30 8.77
C ALA A 157 1.19 -23.57 9.37
N VAL A 158 0.38 -24.36 10.10
CA VAL A 158 0.81 -25.65 10.68
C VAL A 158 1.17 -26.66 9.59
N LYS A 159 0.38 -26.74 8.51
CA LYS A 159 0.65 -27.63 7.36
C LYS A 159 2.05 -27.41 6.78
N TYR A 160 2.55 -26.18 6.77
CA TYR A 160 3.86 -25.83 6.27
C TYR A 160 4.94 -25.67 7.35
N GLY A 161 4.64 -26.08 8.60
CA GLY A 161 5.61 -26.09 9.69
C GLY A 161 6.03 -24.67 10.13
N VAL A 162 5.12 -23.70 10.07
CA VAL A 162 5.39 -22.35 10.55
C VAL A 162 5.21 -22.30 12.06
N GLU A 163 6.29 -22.00 12.78
CA GLU A 163 6.29 -21.87 14.23
C GLU A 163 5.79 -20.49 14.68
N ASN A 164 6.38 -19.43 14.08
CA ASN A 164 6.03 -18.05 14.41
C ASN A 164 4.96 -17.49 13.46
N LYS A 165 3.69 -17.70 13.82
CA LYS A 165 2.55 -17.28 13.02
C LYS A 165 2.33 -15.75 13.01
N GLU A 166 2.69 -15.06 14.10
CA GLU A 166 2.57 -13.61 14.17
C GLU A 166 3.56 -12.92 13.23
N GLU A 167 4.80 -13.41 13.18
CA GLU A 167 5.80 -12.91 12.24
C GLU A 167 5.38 -13.16 10.79
N LEU A 168 4.87 -14.37 10.51
CA LEU A 168 4.32 -14.67 9.19
C LEU A 168 3.16 -13.72 8.81
N LEU A 169 2.24 -13.42 9.72
CA LEU A 169 1.14 -12.48 9.46
C LEU A 169 1.64 -11.08 9.17
N LYS A 170 2.66 -10.62 9.90
CA LYS A 170 3.31 -9.34 9.68
C LYS A 170 3.98 -9.30 8.31
N ASP A 171 4.70 -10.34 7.93
CA ASP A 171 5.34 -10.44 6.62
C ASP A 171 4.31 -10.49 5.48
N LEU A 172 3.23 -11.25 5.63
CA LEU A 172 2.14 -11.29 4.65
C LEU A 172 1.44 -9.94 4.49
N HIS A 173 1.29 -9.18 5.57
CA HIS A 173 0.78 -7.82 5.52
C HIS A 173 1.74 -6.89 4.75
N PHE A 174 3.03 -6.91 5.06
CA PHE A 174 4.03 -6.12 4.35
C PHE A 174 4.16 -6.50 2.86
N LEU A 175 3.99 -7.78 2.55
CA LEU A 175 3.95 -8.25 1.17
C LEU A 175 2.62 -7.92 0.44
N GLY A 176 1.65 -7.33 1.13
CA GLY A 176 0.33 -7.01 0.59
C GLY A 176 -0.48 -8.25 0.20
N VAL A 177 -0.22 -9.38 0.82
CA VAL A 177 -0.94 -10.65 0.57
C VAL A 177 -2.22 -10.74 1.39
N SER A 178 -2.15 -10.24 2.63
CA SER A 178 -3.31 -10.17 3.51
C SER A 178 -3.23 -8.92 4.38
N LEU A 179 -4.38 -8.40 4.80
CA LEU A 179 -4.43 -7.36 5.82
C LEU A 179 -4.53 -8.00 7.19
N TRP A 180 -3.62 -7.60 8.06
CA TRP A 180 -3.60 -8.03 9.44
C TRP A 180 -3.16 -6.88 10.36
N TYR A 181 -3.86 -6.75 11.50
CA TYR A 181 -3.56 -5.76 12.52
C TYR A 181 -3.55 -6.42 13.89
N LYS A 182 -2.48 -6.23 14.63
CA LYS A 182 -2.31 -6.80 15.97
C LYS A 182 -3.36 -6.28 16.95
N ASP A 183 -3.74 -5.02 16.83
CA ASP A 183 -4.71 -4.37 17.72
C ASP A 183 -6.17 -4.71 17.40
N MET A 184 -6.41 -5.47 16.33
CA MET A 184 -7.72 -5.98 15.92
C MET A 184 -7.89 -7.47 16.20
N GLU A 185 -7.36 -7.96 17.31
CA GLU A 185 -7.50 -9.38 17.72
C GLU A 185 -8.96 -9.84 17.88
N GLU A 186 -9.90 -8.89 18.04
CA GLU A 186 -11.33 -9.18 18.07
C GLU A 186 -11.88 -9.63 16.71
N PHE A 187 -11.19 -9.33 15.61
CA PHE A 187 -11.54 -9.82 14.27
C PHE A 187 -10.82 -11.14 13.99
N ASP A 188 -11.54 -12.24 14.14
CA ASP A 188 -11.06 -13.60 13.83
C ASP A 188 -10.93 -13.84 12.32
N THR A 189 -10.54 -12.81 11.55
CA THR A 189 -10.57 -12.82 10.09
C THR A 189 -9.34 -12.13 9.51
N LEU A 190 -8.71 -12.79 8.53
CA LEU A 190 -7.69 -12.19 7.68
C LEU A 190 -8.33 -11.81 6.34
N VAL A 191 -8.13 -10.56 5.93
CA VAL A 191 -8.64 -10.05 4.66
C VAL A 191 -7.61 -10.31 3.58
N LEU A 192 -8.00 -11.05 2.56
CA LEU A 192 -7.18 -11.38 1.39
C LEU A 192 -7.40 -10.40 0.24
N ASN A 193 -8.60 -9.80 0.16
CA ASN A 193 -8.93 -8.76 -0.80
C ASN A 193 -9.20 -7.43 -0.09
N PRO A 194 -8.37 -6.41 -0.28
CA PRO A 194 -8.58 -5.07 0.27
C PRO A 194 -9.91 -4.42 -0.12
N GLU A 195 -10.40 -4.66 -1.33
CA GLU A 195 -11.66 -4.10 -1.82
C GLU A 195 -12.87 -4.55 -0.98
N TRP A 196 -12.79 -5.72 -0.37
CA TRP A 196 -13.85 -6.24 0.50
C TRP A 196 -14.14 -5.31 1.68
N ILE A 197 -13.11 -4.72 2.28
CA ILE A 197 -13.28 -3.73 3.36
C ILE A 197 -13.97 -2.47 2.83
N SER A 198 -13.58 -2.01 1.64
CA SER A 198 -14.14 -0.80 1.03
C SER A 198 -15.61 -0.96 0.63
N GLN A 199 -16.07 -2.19 0.36
CA GLN A 199 -17.46 -2.47 0.00
C GLN A 199 -18.36 -2.64 1.24
N GLY A 200 -17.78 -2.88 2.41
CA GLY A 200 -18.49 -3.08 3.69
C GLY A 200 -18.78 -1.78 4.45
N VAL A 201 -18.32 -0.64 3.96
CA VAL A 201 -18.51 0.71 4.51
C VAL A 201 -19.45 1.51 3.61
#